data_c458bcd3aa86f8d23ffb468687074fde
#
_entry.id   c458bcd3aa86f8d23ffb468687074fde
#
_cell.length_a   1.000
_cell.length_b   1.000
_cell.length_c   1.000
_cell.angle_alpha   90.00
_cell.angle_beta   90.00
_cell.angle_gamma   90.00
#
_symmetry.space_group_name_H-M   'P 1'
#
loop_
_entity.id
_entity.type
_entity.pdbx_description
1 polymer ?
#
loop_
_entity_poly.entity_id
_entity_poly.type
_entity_poly.pdbx_seq_one_letter_code
_entity_poly.pdbx_strand_id
1 'polypeptide(L)'
;MPYIEPHAHMVSRTTDDYQAMAIAGCEAICEPAFWAGFDRSSAQGFYDYYRQLTDYEPKRAAKFGIKHFCWLCINPKEAEDSGFAREVMAIIPEFLDQPTVLGIGEIGLNKNTVSELTIFEEHVAIAQQHDLPILIHTPHLEDKLKGTRLIIDALNNAKVDPNKVIIDHVEEHTAGMVLDQGFWAGMTLYPESKCTLPRAVDILENFGMENIWMNSACDWGISDPLAVAKCMQEMKKRQHSRETIHQVV
;
A
#
# COMPACT_ATOMS: atom_id res chain seq x y z
N MET A 1 -16.99 0.45 -14.86
CA MET A 1 -16.25 1.71 -14.75
C MET A 1 -14.81 1.34 -14.52
N PRO A 2 -13.86 1.91 -15.25
CA PRO A 2 -12.45 1.61 -15.02
C PRO A 2 -12.03 2.06 -13.60
N TYR A 3 -11.05 1.37 -13.04
CA TYR A 3 -10.47 1.69 -11.74
C TYR A 3 -8.99 1.24 -11.68
N ILE A 4 -8.26 1.82 -10.75
CA ILE A 4 -6.93 1.39 -10.36
C ILE A 4 -7.04 0.65 -9.03
N GLU A 5 -6.29 -0.44 -8.87
CA GLU A 5 -6.08 -1.09 -7.58
C GLU A 5 -4.75 -0.58 -7.00
N PRO A 6 -4.77 0.39 -6.08
CA PRO A 6 -3.54 1.06 -5.65
C PRO A 6 -2.71 0.27 -4.63
N HIS A 7 -3.25 -0.84 -4.10
CA HIS A 7 -2.54 -1.72 -3.19
C HIS A 7 -3.12 -3.14 -3.21
N ALA A 8 -2.40 -4.06 -3.85
CA ALA A 8 -2.72 -5.49 -3.85
C ALA A 8 -1.43 -6.32 -3.86
N HIS A 9 -1.46 -7.50 -3.27
CA HIS A 9 -0.32 -8.42 -3.21
C HIS A 9 -0.52 -9.59 -4.18
N MET A 10 -0.36 -9.32 -5.48
CA MET A 10 -0.69 -10.24 -6.56
C MET A 10 0.23 -11.46 -6.63
N VAL A 11 1.44 -11.37 -6.06
CA VAL A 11 2.33 -12.53 -5.86
C VAL A 11 1.66 -13.63 -5.03
N SER A 12 0.74 -13.25 -4.14
CA SER A 12 -0.03 -14.19 -3.31
C SER A 12 -1.31 -14.68 -3.98
N ARG A 13 -1.66 -14.18 -5.17
CA ARG A 13 -2.96 -14.41 -5.83
C ARG A 13 -2.83 -15.30 -7.07
N THR A 14 -3.94 -15.89 -7.47
CA THR A 14 -4.00 -16.77 -8.62
C THR A 14 -4.23 -16.01 -9.94
N THR A 15 -4.11 -16.74 -11.05
CA THR A 15 -4.41 -16.20 -12.38
C THR A 15 -5.88 -15.81 -12.53
N ASP A 16 -6.79 -16.53 -11.88
CA ASP A 16 -8.22 -16.26 -11.91
C ASP A 16 -8.58 -14.91 -11.28
N ASP A 17 -7.80 -14.47 -10.29
CA ASP A 17 -7.97 -13.15 -9.67
C ASP A 17 -7.66 -12.04 -10.67
N TYR A 18 -6.57 -12.14 -11.44
CA TYR A 18 -6.28 -11.19 -12.52
C TYR A 18 -7.41 -11.12 -13.55
N GLN A 19 -7.92 -12.29 -13.96
CA GLN A 19 -9.05 -12.35 -14.90
C GLN A 19 -10.30 -11.68 -14.31
N ALA A 20 -10.63 -11.96 -13.05
CA ALA A 20 -11.79 -11.38 -12.38
C ALA A 20 -11.66 -9.86 -12.24
N MET A 21 -10.48 -9.36 -11.86
CA MET A 21 -10.20 -7.92 -11.77
C MET A 21 -10.30 -7.24 -13.14
N ALA A 22 -9.76 -7.84 -14.21
CA ALA A 22 -9.88 -7.31 -15.57
C ALA A 22 -11.33 -7.22 -16.01
N ILE A 23 -12.15 -8.26 -15.78
CA ILE A 23 -13.60 -8.26 -16.08
C ILE A 23 -14.31 -7.18 -15.29
N ALA A 24 -13.92 -6.93 -14.04
CA ALA A 24 -14.48 -5.87 -13.20
C ALA A 24 -14.06 -4.45 -13.64
N GLY A 25 -13.08 -4.32 -14.53
CA GLY A 25 -12.62 -3.04 -15.09
C GLY A 25 -11.34 -2.49 -14.46
N CYS A 26 -10.53 -3.33 -13.80
CA CYS A 26 -9.21 -2.93 -13.32
C CYS A 26 -8.27 -2.66 -14.51
N GLU A 27 -7.70 -1.46 -14.57
CA GLU A 27 -6.74 -1.07 -15.61
C GLU A 27 -5.28 -1.09 -15.14
N ALA A 28 -5.07 -0.90 -13.84
CA ALA A 28 -3.74 -0.94 -13.25
C ALA A 28 -3.77 -1.47 -11.83
N ILE A 29 -2.66 -2.11 -11.44
CA ILE A 29 -2.42 -2.61 -10.08
C ILE A 29 -1.08 -2.05 -9.61
N CYS A 30 -1.04 -1.55 -8.36
CA CYS A 30 0.19 -1.16 -7.69
C CYS A 30 0.45 -2.16 -6.56
N GLU A 31 1.52 -2.92 -6.66
CA GLU A 31 1.87 -3.98 -5.71
C GLU A 31 3.05 -3.59 -4.84
N PRO A 32 2.85 -3.31 -3.55
CA PRO A 32 3.96 -3.08 -2.65
C PRO A 32 4.66 -4.38 -2.25
N ALA A 33 5.97 -4.28 -2.02
CA ALA A 33 6.74 -5.40 -1.48
C ALA A 33 6.18 -5.81 -0.12
N PHE A 34 5.97 -7.12 0.06
CA PHE A 34 5.23 -7.69 1.15
C PHE A 34 5.92 -8.91 1.76
N TRP A 35 5.57 -9.23 2.99
CA TRP A 35 5.96 -10.42 3.71
C TRP A 35 5.50 -11.69 2.97
N ALA A 36 6.34 -12.72 2.93
CA ALA A 36 6.10 -13.93 2.12
C ALA A 36 5.23 -15.00 2.81
N GLY A 37 4.63 -14.69 3.99
CA GLY A 37 4.00 -15.68 4.85
C GLY A 37 4.99 -16.28 5.88
N PHE A 38 6.26 -15.98 5.72
CA PHE A 38 7.38 -16.32 6.62
C PHE A 38 8.48 -15.27 6.45
N ASP A 39 9.39 -15.17 7.41
CA ASP A 39 10.52 -14.25 7.34
C ASP A 39 11.58 -14.80 6.38
N ARG A 40 11.96 -14.00 5.37
CA ARG A 40 13.03 -14.36 4.45
C ARG A 40 14.37 -14.36 5.19
N SER A 41 15.23 -15.33 4.84
CA SER A 41 16.47 -15.58 5.57
C SER A 41 17.73 -14.95 4.94
N SER A 42 17.59 -14.26 3.80
CA SER A 42 18.72 -13.66 3.10
C SER A 42 18.31 -12.48 2.22
N ALA A 43 19.22 -11.52 2.07
CA ALA A 43 19.05 -10.40 1.16
C ALA A 43 18.90 -10.86 -0.31
N GLN A 44 19.53 -11.99 -0.69
CA GLN A 44 19.35 -12.60 -2.01
C GLN A 44 17.89 -13.02 -2.26
N GLY A 45 17.16 -13.47 -1.24
CA GLY A 45 15.73 -13.78 -1.37
C GLY A 45 14.90 -12.55 -1.70
N PHE A 46 15.27 -11.38 -1.18
CA PHE A 46 14.65 -10.10 -1.56
C PHE A 46 15.05 -9.66 -2.98
N TYR A 47 16.28 -9.86 -3.39
CA TYR A 47 16.71 -9.58 -4.76
C TYR A 47 15.87 -10.35 -5.78
N ASP A 48 15.68 -11.66 -5.57
CA ASP A 48 14.86 -12.48 -6.44
C ASP A 48 13.38 -12.06 -6.40
N TYR A 49 12.88 -11.67 -5.23
CA TYR A 49 11.52 -11.14 -5.08
C TYR A 49 11.33 -9.80 -5.81
N TYR A 50 12.28 -8.87 -5.72
CA TYR A 50 12.20 -7.61 -6.47
C TYR A 50 12.23 -7.86 -7.99
N ARG A 51 13.02 -8.81 -8.47
CA ARG A 51 12.96 -9.24 -9.87
C ARG A 51 11.59 -9.79 -10.25
N GLN A 52 10.93 -10.53 -9.35
CA GLN A 52 9.56 -11.00 -9.58
C GLN A 52 8.61 -9.81 -9.74
N LEU A 53 8.64 -8.85 -8.84
CA LEU A 53 7.77 -7.66 -8.87
C LEU A 53 8.02 -6.77 -10.09
N THR A 54 9.28 -6.56 -10.47
CA THR A 54 9.64 -5.61 -11.53
C THR A 54 9.59 -6.19 -12.94
N ASP A 55 9.75 -7.50 -13.11
CA ASP A 55 9.85 -8.15 -14.42
C ASP A 55 8.73 -9.18 -14.67
N TYR A 56 8.46 -10.09 -13.74
CA TYR A 56 7.51 -11.19 -13.97
C TYR A 56 6.04 -10.76 -13.81
N GLU A 57 5.68 -10.10 -12.71
CA GLU A 57 4.29 -9.69 -12.45
C GLU A 57 3.77 -8.71 -13.49
N PRO A 58 4.53 -7.72 -14.00
CA PRO A 58 4.07 -6.88 -15.12
C PRO A 58 3.71 -7.69 -16.37
N LYS A 59 4.50 -8.72 -16.70
CA LYS A 59 4.22 -9.62 -17.84
C LYS A 59 3.00 -10.51 -17.59
N ARG A 60 2.78 -10.92 -16.34
CA ARG A 60 1.63 -11.73 -15.93
C ARG A 60 0.33 -10.91 -16.03
N ALA A 61 0.32 -9.69 -15.47
CA ALA A 61 -0.82 -8.77 -15.52
C ALA A 61 -1.17 -8.33 -16.95
N ALA A 62 -0.17 -8.08 -17.79
CA ALA A 62 -0.36 -7.68 -19.19
C ALA A 62 -1.14 -8.68 -20.03
N LYS A 63 -1.12 -9.98 -19.68
CA LYS A 63 -1.95 -11.02 -20.34
C LYS A 63 -3.45 -10.77 -20.18
N PHE A 64 -3.85 -9.98 -19.18
CA PHE A 64 -5.22 -9.61 -18.90
C PHE A 64 -5.53 -8.15 -19.24
N GLY A 65 -4.59 -7.44 -19.90
CA GLY A 65 -4.74 -6.03 -20.25
C GLY A 65 -4.56 -5.08 -19.05
N ILE A 66 -4.03 -5.58 -17.92
CA ILE A 66 -3.78 -4.80 -16.71
C ILE A 66 -2.31 -4.34 -16.70
N LYS A 67 -2.07 -3.07 -16.40
CA LYS A 67 -0.73 -2.55 -16.10
C LYS A 67 -0.37 -2.93 -14.67
N HIS A 68 0.89 -3.30 -14.45
CA HIS A 68 1.37 -3.60 -13.10
C HIS A 68 2.55 -2.71 -12.75
N PHE A 69 2.47 -2.12 -11.58
CA PHE A 69 3.51 -1.30 -10.97
C PHE A 69 3.83 -1.85 -9.58
N CYS A 70 4.98 -1.51 -9.03
CA CYS A 70 5.36 -1.98 -7.71
C CYS A 70 6.05 -0.91 -6.86
N TRP A 71 6.07 -1.15 -5.57
CA TRP A 71 6.83 -0.40 -4.57
C TRP A 71 7.83 -1.33 -3.93
N LEU A 72 9.00 -0.85 -3.56
CA LEU A 72 10.07 -1.69 -3.03
C LEU A 72 10.43 -1.32 -1.60
N CYS A 73 10.60 -2.32 -0.75
CA CYS A 73 11.03 -2.15 0.64
C CYS A 73 11.35 -3.50 1.29
N ILE A 74 11.91 -3.47 2.50
CA ILE A 74 11.68 -4.56 3.45
C ILE A 74 10.44 -4.21 4.27
N ASN A 75 9.44 -5.10 4.27
CA ASN A 75 8.16 -4.88 4.97
C ASN A 75 8.39 -4.80 6.50
N PRO A 76 7.63 -3.97 7.24
CA PRO A 76 7.79 -3.84 8.69
C PRO A 76 7.69 -5.18 9.45
N LYS A 77 6.98 -6.18 8.93
CA LYS A 77 6.94 -7.53 9.53
C LYS A 77 8.29 -8.24 9.54
N GLU A 78 9.20 -7.90 8.62
CA GLU A 78 10.54 -8.48 8.49
C GLU A 78 11.66 -7.52 8.96
N ALA A 79 11.31 -6.31 9.46
CA ALA A 79 12.26 -5.23 9.76
C ALA A 79 12.79 -5.23 11.23
N GLU A 80 12.43 -6.20 12.05
CA GLU A 80 12.86 -6.27 13.46
C GLU A 80 14.38 -6.49 13.60
N ASP A 81 14.99 -7.26 12.71
CA ASP A 81 16.45 -7.35 12.59
C ASP A 81 16.98 -6.20 11.75
N SER A 82 17.41 -5.13 12.41
CA SER A 82 17.92 -3.93 11.74
C SER A 82 19.19 -4.18 10.91
N GLY A 83 19.99 -5.18 11.25
CA GLY A 83 21.17 -5.57 10.48
C GLY A 83 20.76 -6.15 9.14
N PHE A 84 19.90 -7.15 9.17
CA PHE A 84 19.33 -7.78 8.00
C PHE A 84 18.53 -6.77 7.14
N ALA A 85 17.73 -5.93 7.78
CA ALA A 85 16.97 -4.90 7.08
C ALA A 85 17.85 -3.98 6.24
N ARG A 86 19.01 -3.55 6.77
CA ARG A 86 19.97 -2.72 6.04
C ARG A 86 20.64 -3.46 4.88
N GLU A 87 20.90 -4.77 5.02
CA GLU A 87 21.40 -5.59 3.89
C GLU A 87 20.37 -5.60 2.74
N VAL A 88 19.09 -5.73 3.05
CA VAL A 88 17.99 -5.69 2.05
C VAL A 88 17.87 -4.29 1.46
N MET A 89 17.89 -3.25 2.28
CA MET A 89 17.76 -1.86 1.84
C MET A 89 18.90 -1.45 0.89
N ALA A 90 20.09 -2.00 1.06
CA ALA A 90 21.24 -1.75 0.18
C ALA A 90 21.01 -2.24 -1.27
N ILE A 91 20.06 -3.16 -1.49
CA ILE A 91 19.71 -3.70 -2.82
C ILE A 91 18.69 -2.82 -3.55
N ILE A 92 17.83 -2.12 -2.81
CA ILE A 92 16.72 -1.34 -3.38
C ILE A 92 17.17 -0.40 -4.51
N PRO A 93 18.27 0.37 -4.39
CA PRO A 93 18.70 1.30 -5.42
C PRO A 93 18.97 0.65 -6.80
N GLU A 94 19.31 -0.64 -6.85
CA GLU A 94 19.54 -1.36 -8.11
C GLU A 94 18.28 -1.49 -8.98
N PHE A 95 17.11 -1.32 -8.38
CA PHE A 95 15.81 -1.51 -9.03
C PHE A 95 15.03 -0.21 -9.26
N LEU A 96 15.44 0.92 -8.66
CA LEU A 96 14.64 2.15 -8.66
C LEU A 96 14.45 2.77 -10.05
N ASP A 97 15.37 2.51 -10.99
CA ASP A 97 15.27 3.00 -12.37
C ASP A 97 14.36 2.13 -13.26
N GLN A 98 13.79 1.06 -12.75
CA GLN A 98 12.86 0.21 -13.50
C GLN A 98 11.53 0.96 -13.74
N PRO A 99 10.98 0.94 -14.97
CA PRO A 99 9.80 1.73 -15.32
C PRO A 99 8.51 1.30 -14.59
N THR A 100 8.53 0.16 -13.95
CA THR A 100 7.40 -0.37 -13.16
C THR A 100 7.50 -0.02 -11.68
N VAL A 101 8.61 0.55 -11.21
CA VAL A 101 8.80 0.93 -9.81
C VAL A 101 8.24 2.33 -9.58
N LEU A 102 7.29 2.45 -8.66
CA LEU A 102 6.67 3.71 -8.28
C LEU A 102 7.45 4.46 -7.20
N GLY A 103 8.00 3.73 -6.23
CA GLY A 103 8.66 4.33 -5.08
C GLY A 103 8.99 3.32 -3.99
N ILE A 104 9.07 3.81 -2.76
CA ILE A 104 9.43 3.03 -1.58
C ILE A 104 8.16 2.65 -0.80
N GLY A 105 7.93 1.36 -0.60
CA GLY A 105 6.75 0.83 0.13
C GLY A 105 6.54 -0.68 -0.04
N GLU A 106 5.80 -1.24 0.85
CA GLU A 106 5.05 -0.78 2.01
C GLU A 106 5.99 -0.72 3.25
N ILE A 107 6.35 0.47 3.69
CA ILE A 107 7.19 0.69 4.90
C ILE A 107 6.32 1.13 6.07
N GLY A 108 6.85 1.16 7.30
CA GLY A 108 6.07 1.67 8.44
C GLY A 108 6.21 0.82 9.69
N LEU A 109 5.13 0.67 10.45
CA LEU A 109 5.14 0.00 11.75
C LEU A 109 4.10 -1.14 11.79
N ASN A 110 4.49 -2.27 12.39
CA ASN A 110 3.61 -3.43 12.63
C ASN A 110 3.36 -3.64 14.13
N LYS A 111 4.40 -3.52 14.97
CA LYS A 111 4.37 -3.70 16.43
C LYS A 111 4.72 -2.44 17.21
N ASN A 112 4.99 -1.33 16.53
CA ASN A 112 5.43 -0.06 17.14
C ASN A 112 6.75 -0.18 17.89
N THR A 113 7.70 -1.00 17.43
CA THR A 113 9.00 -1.15 18.05
C THR A 113 9.97 -0.05 17.63
N VAL A 114 11.06 0.10 18.40
CA VAL A 114 12.14 1.05 18.06
C VAL A 114 12.87 0.60 16.78
N SER A 115 13.06 -0.71 16.61
CA SER A 115 13.69 -1.26 15.39
C SER A 115 12.89 -0.91 14.14
N GLU A 116 11.58 -1.17 14.15
CA GLU A 116 10.69 -0.80 13.04
C GLU A 116 10.75 0.69 12.73
N LEU A 117 10.69 1.55 13.77
CA LEU A 117 10.75 3.00 13.58
C LEU A 117 12.08 3.44 12.96
N THR A 118 13.20 2.88 13.43
CA THR A 118 14.53 3.18 12.88
C THR A 118 14.60 2.80 11.40
N ILE A 119 14.16 1.59 11.04
CA ILE A 119 14.18 1.13 9.65
C ILE A 119 13.19 1.91 8.78
N PHE A 120 12.05 2.32 9.33
CA PHE A 120 11.12 3.22 8.66
C PHE A 120 11.78 4.56 8.31
N GLU A 121 12.45 5.21 9.28
CA GLU A 121 13.16 6.48 9.05
C GLU A 121 14.28 6.35 8.01
N GLU A 122 15.01 5.23 8.02
CA GLU A 122 16.06 4.95 7.02
C GLU A 122 15.47 4.76 5.60
N HIS A 123 14.31 4.11 5.46
CA HIS A 123 13.60 4.02 4.17
C HIS A 123 13.09 5.39 3.69
N VAL A 124 12.59 6.22 4.60
CA VAL A 124 12.19 7.61 4.26
C VAL A 124 13.37 8.38 3.70
N ALA A 125 14.56 8.22 4.28
CA ALA A 125 15.78 8.86 3.77
C ALA A 125 16.16 8.37 2.35
N ILE A 126 16.00 7.08 2.05
CA ILE A 126 16.21 6.56 0.68
C ILE A 126 15.21 7.20 -0.29
N ALA A 127 13.92 7.24 0.07
CA ALA A 127 12.90 7.85 -0.78
C ALA A 127 13.20 9.33 -1.08
N GLN A 128 13.60 10.10 -0.07
CA GLN A 128 13.99 11.50 -0.24
C GLN A 128 15.24 11.66 -1.12
N GLN A 129 16.26 10.80 -0.95
CA GLN A 129 17.47 10.84 -1.74
C GLN A 129 17.19 10.64 -3.25
N HIS A 130 16.20 9.82 -3.59
CA HIS A 130 15.82 9.50 -4.96
C HIS A 130 14.59 10.27 -5.46
N ASP A 131 14.08 11.21 -4.66
CA ASP A 131 12.89 12.02 -4.96
C ASP A 131 11.62 11.18 -5.26
N LEU A 132 11.46 10.06 -4.56
CA LEU A 132 10.40 9.07 -4.76
C LEU A 132 9.24 9.22 -3.78
N PRO A 133 8.02 8.84 -4.17
CA PRO A 133 6.88 8.73 -3.25
C PRO A 133 7.03 7.52 -2.30
N ILE A 134 6.27 7.56 -1.22
CA ILE A 134 6.31 6.60 -0.12
C ILE A 134 4.91 6.05 0.15
N LEU A 135 4.78 4.73 0.21
CA LEU A 135 3.57 4.04 0.68
C LEU A 135 3.82 3.45 2.07
N ILE A 136 2.94 3.76 3.02
CA ILE A 136 3.17 3.50 4.44
C ILE A 136 2.10 2.59 5.04
N HIS A 137 2.55 1.52 5.69
CA HIS A 137 1.76 0.61 6.50
C HIS A 137 1.53 1.16 7.91
N THR A 138 0.29 1.19 8.37
CA THR A 138 -0.04 1.43 9.78
C THR A 138 -0.41 0.14 10.50
N PRO A 139 -0.09 0.00 11.80
CA PRO A 139 -0.43 -1.21 12.57
C PRO A 139 -1.93 -1.50 12.55
N HIS A 140 -2.29 -2.79 12.60
CA HIS A 140 -3.69 -3.22 12.71
C HIS A 140 -3.96 -4.12 13.91
N LEU A 141 -2.94 -4.75 14.48
CA LEU A 141 -3.04 -5.63 15.67
C LEU A 141 -2.55 -4.94 16.95
N GLU A 142 -1.62 -3.98 16.81
CA GLU A 142 -1.11 -3.19 17.92
C GLU A 142 -1.83 -1.82 17.98
N ASP A 143 -1.46 -0.97 18.95
CA ASP A 143 -2.04 0.37 19.09
C ASP A 143 -1.87 1.20 17.80
N LYS A 144 -2.90 1.17 16.95
CA LYS A 144 -2.94 1.88 15.66
C LYS A 144 -2.80 3.39 15.84
N LEU A 145 -3.46 3.99 16.83
CA LEU A 145 -3.38 5.43 17.06
C LEU A 145 -1.96 5.87 17.42
N LYS A 146 -1.30 5.11 18.29
CA LYS A 146 0.10 5.34 18.65
C LYS A 146 1.00 5.20 17.42
N GLY A 147 0.86 4.10 16.68
CA GLY A 147 1.67 3.86 15.48
C GLY A 147 1.49 4.92 14.42
N THR A 148 0.25 5.35 14.16
CA THR A 148 -0.03 6.44 13.20
C THR A 148 0.61 7.76 13.65
N ARG A 149 0.59 8.09 14.96
CA ARG A 149 1.27 9.28 15.48
C ARG A 149 2.78 9.20 15.31
N LEU A 150 3.40 8.06 15.66
CA LEU A 150 4.84 7.85 15.48
C LEU A 150 5.27 8.05 14.03
N ILE A 151 4.49 7.50 13.09
CA ILE A 151 4.73 7.67 11.65
C ILE A 151 4.63 9.14 11.26
N ILE A 152 3.56 9.84 11.63
CA ILE A 152 3.35 11.26 11.33
C ILE A 152 4.49 12.11 11.91
N ASP A 153 4.87 11.87 13.16
CA ASP A 153 5.95 12.60 13.83
C ASP A 153 7.29 12.41 13.11
N ALA A 154 7.62 11.18 12.70
CA ALA A 154 8.84 10.88 11.96
C ALA A 154 8.86 11.56 10.57
N LEU A 155 7.74 11.53 9.84
CA LEU A 155 7.60 12.21 8.54
C LEU A 155 7.75 13.73 8.66
N ASN A 156 7.12 14.33 9.66
CA ASN A 156 7.23 15.76 9.94
C ASN A 156 8.67 16.16 10.33
N ASN A 157 9.34 15.34 11.16
CA ASN A 157 10.75 15.55 11.51
C ASN A 157 11.67 15.47 10.30
N ALA A 158 11.40 14.53 9.40
CA ALA A 158 12.13 14.36 8.13
C ALA A 158 11.78 15.43 7.08
N LYS A 159 10.73 16.23 7.31
CA LYS A 159 10.24 17.27 6.39
C LYS A 159 9.97 16.76 4.99
N VAL A 160 9.30 15.61 4.88
CA VAL A 160 8.92 15.04 3.59
C VAL A 160 7.89 15.92 2.87
N ASP A 161 7.87 15.86 1.53
CA ASP A 161 6.79 16.49 0.75
C ASP A 161 5.48 15.71 0.98
N PRO A 162 4.43 16.32 1.56
CA PRO A 162 3.17 15.64 1.82
C PRO A 162 2.52 15.04 0.57
N ASN A 163 2.72 15.63 -0.61
CA ASN A 163 2.17 15.14 -1.86
C ASN A 163 2.77 13.80 -2.30
N LYS A 164 3.90 13.39 -1.71
CA LYS A 164 4.59 12.13 -1.99
C LYS A 164 4.36 11.06 -0.93
N VAL A 165 3.49 11.30 0.03
CA VAL A 165 3.25 10.38 1.15
C VAL A 165 1.84 9.84 1.13
N ILE A 166 1.74 8.52 1.10
CA ILE A 166 0.49 7.78 1.24
C ILE A 166 0.56 6.98 2.54
N ILE A 167 -0.34 7.26 3.48
CA ILE A 167 -0.48 6.48 4.72
C ILE A 167 -1.68 5.56 4.55
N ASP A 168 -1.41 4.27 4.47
CA ASP A 168 -2.42 3.25 4.19
C ASP A 168 -3.01 2.62 5.46
N HIS A 169 -4.10 1.87 5.25
CA HIS A 169 -4.90 1.21 6.27
C HIS A 169 -5.56 2.19 7.26
N VAL A 170 -5.89 3.41 6.82
CA VAL A 170 -6.62 4.34 7.67
C VAL A 170 -8.03 3.84 7.98
N GLU A 171 -8.54 4.25 9.13
CA GLU A 171 -9.89 3.97 9.63
C GLU A 171 -10.50 5.25 10.18
N GLU A 172 -11.72 5.20 10.68
CA GLU A 172 -12.49 6.37 11.20
C GLU A 172 -11.69 7.24 12.19
N HIS A 173 -10.81 6.59 12.98
CA HIS A 173 -10.05 7.28 14.03
C HIS A 173 -8.70 7.85 13.56
N THR A 174 -8.24 7.46 12.37
CA THR A 174 -6.92 7.83 11.86
C THR A 174 -6.98 8.63 10.56
N ALA A 175 -8.08 8.54 9.79
CA ALA A 175 -8.22 9.26 8.53
C ALA A 175 -8.03 10.78 8.69
N GLY A 176 -8.73 11.41 9.67
CA GLY A 176 -8.57 12.83 9.94
C GLY A 176 -7.15 13.23 10.32
N MET A 177 -6.47 12.40 11.14
CA MET A 177 -5.09 12.66 11.55
C MET A 177 -4.12 12.72 10.36
N VAL A 178 -4.33 11.87 9.35
CA VAL A 178 -3.52 11.78 8.14
C VAL A 178 -3.82 12.96 7.21
N LEU A 179 -5.10 13.20 6.94
CA LEU A 179 -5.56 14.26 6.03
C LEU A 179 -5.22 15.66 6.54
N ASP A 180 -5.29 15.90 7.87
CA ASP A 180 -4.93 17.18 8.51
C ASP A 180 -3.44 17.54 8.32
N GLN A 181 -2.58 16.55 7.99
CA GLN A 181 -1.17 16.79 7.67
C GLN A 181 -0.93 17.04 6.16
N GLY A 182 -1.97 16.94 5.34
CA GLY A 182 -1.87 17.04 3.90
C GLY A 182 -1.37 15.76 3.21
N PHE A 183 -1.26 14.66 3.93
CA PHE A 183 -0.88 13.34 3.37
C PHE A 183 -2.07 12.69 2.66
N TRP A 184 -1.78 11.76 1.77
CA TRP A 184 -2.79 10.89 1.19
C TRP A 184 -3.17 9.77 2.15
N ALA A 185 -4.46 9.48 2.25
CA ALA A 185 -5.01 8.45 3.10
C ALA A 185 -5.50 7.26 2.25
N GLY A 186 -4.96 6.06 2.51
CA GLY A 186 -5.39 4.83 1.87
C GLY A 186 -6.32 4.02 2.77
N MET A 187 -7.52 3.71 2.31
CA MET A 187 -8.46 2.83 3.01
C MET A 187 -8.41 1.42 2.46
N THR A 188 -8.14 0.46 3.30
CA THR A 188 -8.07 -0.93 2.91
C THR A 188 -9.38 -1.66 3.21
N LEU A 189 -9.96 -2.20 2.16
CA LEU A 189 -11.23 -2.94 2.17
C LEU A 189 -10.99 -4.41 2.57
N TYR A 190 -10.68 -4.63 3.86
CA TYR A 190 -10.34 -5.93 4.42
C TYR A 190 -11.21 -6.17 5.68
N PRO A 191 -12.37 -6.82 5.55
CA PRO A 191 -13.45 -6.79 6.55
C PRO A 191 -13.06 -7.31 7.95
N GLU A 192 -12.15 -8.31 8.02
CA GLU A 192 -11.80 -8.93 9.29
C GLU A 192 -10.85 -8.09 10.15
N SER A 193 -10.00 -7.27 9.51
CA SER A 193 -8.94 -6.56 10.22
C SER A 193 -8.83 -5.06 9.93
N LYS A 194 -9.62 -4.56 8.96
CA LYS A 194 -9.58 -3.15 8.52
C LYS A 194 -11.00 -2.64 8.25
N CYS A 195 -11.29 -2.10 7.06
CA CYS A 195 -12.60 -1.52 6.75
C CYS A 195 -13.52 -2.50 5.99
N THR A 196 -14.80 -2.55 6.39
CA THR A 196 -15.87 -3.09 5.54
C THR A 196 -16.23 -2.06 4.47
N LEU A 197 -16.90 -2.49 3.39
CA LEU A 197 -17.33 -1.58 2.32
C LEU A 197 -18.23 -0.43 2.85
N PRO A 198 -19.27 -0.67 3.69
CA PRO A 198 -20.05 0.42 4.26
C PRO A 198 -19.24 1.41 5.09
N ARG A 199 -18.32 0.91 5.96
CA ARG A 199 -17.45 1.78 6.79
C ARG A 199 -16.55 2.66 5.94
N ALA A 200 -15.98 2.10 4.85
CA ALA A 200 -15.15 2.88 3.95
C ALA A 200 -15.95 4.03 3.30
N VAL A 201 -17.20 3.78 2.87
CA VAL A 201 -18.04 4.84 2.33
C VAL A 201 -18.44 5.85 3.41
N ASP A 202 -18.71 5.42 4.65
CA ASP A 202 -18.96 6.32 5.78
C ASP A 202 -17.75 7.27 6.04
N ILE A 203 -16.52 6.76 5.94
CA ILE A 203 -15.30 7.57 6.07
C ILE A 203 -15.23 8.61 4.94
N LEU A 204 -15.48 8.21 3.69
CA LEU A 204 -15.50 9.13 2.55
C LEU A 204 -16.57 10.23 2.71
N GLU A 205 -17.76 9.87 3.17
CA GLU A 205 -18.86 10.82 3.42
C GLU A 205 -18.53 11.80 4.55
N ASN A 206 -17.75 11.37 5.56
CA ASN A 206 -17.38 12.19 6.71
C ASN A 206 -16.17 13.12 6.45
N PHE A 207 -15.15 12.64 5.71
CA PHE A 207 -13.89 13.37 5.51
C PHE A 207 -13.74 13.99 4.11
N GLY A 208 -14.61 13.63 3.16
CA GLY A 208 -14.52 14.06 1.77
C GLY A 208 -13.72 13.09 0.90
N MET A 209 -13.55 13.46 -0.38
CA MET A 209 -12.96 12.61 -1.41
C MET A 209 -11.56 13.07 -1.83
N GLU A 210 -11.04 14.14 -1.23
CA GLU A 210 -9.72 14.68 -1.56
C GLU A 210 -8.61 13.96 -0.78
N ASN A 211 -7.54 13.63 -1.47
CA ASN A 211 -6.37 12.94 -0.90
C ASN A 211 -6.70 11.62 -0.18
N ILE A 212 -7.75 10.93 -0.64
CA ILE A 212 -8.16 9.65 -0.09
C ILE A 212 -8.48 8.66 -1.20
N TRP A 213 -8.09 7.42 -1.04
CA TRP A 213 -8.39 6.36 -1.99
C TRP A 213 -8.77 5.05 -1.30
N MET A 214 -9.27 4.09 -2.08
CA MET A 214 -9.61 2.75 -1.62
C MET A 214 -8.71 1.69 -2.28
N ASN A 215 -8.38 0.65 -1.52
CA ASN A 215 -7.64 -0.50 -2.02
C ASN A 215 -8.14 -1.80 -1.39
N SER A 216 -7.79 -2.94 -1.96
CA SER A 216 -8.12 -4.24 -1.39
C SER A 216 -7.06 -4.77 -0.45
N ALA A 217 -5.79 -4.41 -0.64
CA ALA A 217 -4.61 -5.05 -0.07
C ALA A 217 -4.75 -6.59 -0.07
N CYS A 218 -5.36 -7.14 -1.13
CA CYS A 218 -5.63 -8.58 -1.20
C CYS A 218 -4.33 -9.37 -1.19
N ASP A 219 -4.26 -10.35 -0.27
CA ASP A 219 -3.07 -11.12 0.05
C ASP A 219 -3.42 -12.62 0.26
N TRP A 220 -2.60 -13.31 1.06
CA TRP A 220 -2.79 -14.72 1.46
C TRP A 220 -4.05 -14.98 2.27
N GLY A 221 -4.55 -13.96 2.99
CA GLY A 221 -5.63 -14.08 3.94
C GLY A 221 -7.01 -14.07 3.29
N ILE A 222 -8.05 -13.96 4.13
CA ILE A 222 -9.45 -13.86 3.69
C ILE A 222 -9.67 -12.44 3.16
N SER A 223 -9.24 -12.22 1.92
CA SER A 223 -9.28 -10.95 1.22
C SER A 223 -9.97 -11.10 -0.14
N ASP A 224 -10.47 -10.00 -0.67
CA ASP A 224 -11.28 -9.99 -1.88
C ASP A 224 -10.63 -9.10 -2.95
N PRO A 225 -10.09 -9.66 -4.04
CA PRO A 225 -9.48 -8.88 -5.13
C PRO A 225 -10.48 -7.98 -5.85
N LEU A 226 -11.77 -8.16 -5.64
CA LEU A 226 -12.84 -7.34 -6.19
C LEU A 226 -13.40 -6.31 -5.19
N ALA A 227 -12.75 -6.12 -4.03
CA ALA A 227 -13.26 -5.26 -2.98
C ALA A 227 -13.46 -3.81 -3.46
N VAL A 228 -12.51 -3.25 -4.24
CA VAL A 228 -12.62 -1.90 -4.82
C VAL A 228 -13.86 -1.83 -5.73
N ALA A 229 -14.02 -2.76 -6.68
CA ALA A 229 -15.16 -2.80 -7.58
C ALA A 229 -16.50 -2.93 -6.84
N LYS A 230 -16.53 -3.72 -5.76
CA LYS A 230 -17.72 -3.87 -4.90
C LYS A 230 -18.00 -2.59 -4.10
N CYS A 231 -16.96 -1.88 -3.63
CA CYS A 231 -17.13 -0.61 -2.93
C CYS A 231 -17.65 0.48 -3.87
N MET A 232 -17.16 0.53 -5.12
CA MET A 232 -17.74 1.40 -6.16
C MET A 232 -19.25 1.14 -6.34
N GLN A 233 -19.67 -0.13 -6.26
CA GLN A 233 -21.12 -0.46 -6.33
C GLN A 233 -21.88 -0.01 -5.08
N GLU A 234 -21.26 -0.10 -3.89
CA GLU A 234 -21.86 0.43 -2.65
C GLU A 234 -22.02 1.94 -2.71
N MET A 235 -21.03 2.68 -3.21
CA MET A 235 -21.15 4.13 -3.45
C MET A 235 -22.28 4.46 -4.42
N LYS A 236 -22.45 3.68 -5.51
CA LYS A 236 -23.59 3.87 -6.44
C LYS A 236 -24.93 3.66 -5.77
N LYS A 237 -25.07 2.66 -4.89
CA LYS A 237 -26.32 2.44 -4.11
C LYS A 237 -26.62 3.62 -3.19
N ARG A 238 -25.58 4.29 -2.67
CA ARG A 238 -25.70 5.53 -1.89
C ARG A 238 -25.83 6.79 -2.75
N GLN A 239 -26.02 6.63 -4.08
CA GLN A 239 -26.28 7.70 -5.04
C GLN A 239 -25.10 8.67 -5.28
N HIS A 240 -23.87 8.26 -4.99
CA HIS A 240 -22.70 9.02 -5.42
C HIS A 240 -22.59 9.08 -6.95
N SER A 241 -22.15 10.24 -7.47
CA SER A 241 -21.96 10.42 -8.92
C SER A 241 -20.78 9.58 -9.44
N ARG A 242 -20.73 9.37 -10.76
CA ARG A 242 -19.59 8.67 -11.37
C ARG A 242 -18.27 9.41 -11.17
N GLU A 243 -18.32 10.74 -11.22
CA GLU A 243 -17.20 11.63 -11.01
C GLU A 243 -16.66 11.46 -9.59
N THR A 244 -17.53 11.50 -8.58
CA THR A 244 -17.19 11.29 -7.17
C THR A 244 -16.54 9.92 -6.93
N ILE A 245 -17.14 8.85 -7.51
CA ILE A 245 -16.57 7.50 -7.37
C ILE A 245 -15.18 7.43 -8.03
N HIS A 246 -15.00 8.08 -9.17
CA HIS A 246 -13.75 8.05 -9.92
C HIS A 246 -12.61 8.80 -9.23
N GLN A 247 -12.90 9.69 -8.29
CA GLN A 247 -11.89 10.39 -7.50
C GLN A 247 -11.16 9.49 -6.51
N VAL A 248 -11.74 8.38 -6.08
CA VAL A 248 -11.25 7.53 -4.98
C VAL A 248 -10.84 6.11 -5.43
N VAL A 249 -10.79 5.83 -6.77
CA VAL A 249 -10.47 4.52 -7.34
C VAL A 249 -9.54 4.57 -8.54
#